data_8b4826d57719c9d2acfe280be43e3cf9
#
_entry.id   8b4826d57719c9d2acfe280be43e3cf9
#
_cell.length_a   1.000
_cell.length_b   1.000
_cell.length_c   1.000
_cell.angle_alpha   90.00
_cell.angle_beta   90.00
_cell.angle_gamma   90.00
#
_symmetry.space_group_name_H-M   'P 1'
#
loop_
_entity.id
_entity.type
_entity.pdbx_description
1 polymer ?
#
loop_
_entity_poly.entity_id
_entity_poly.type
_entity_poly.pdbx_seq_one_letter_code
_entity_poly.pdbx_strand_id
1 'polypeptide(L)'
;MGNQKTTSRLLWIRRIEASKLLTATSKFRFGVKPKLQWLREEVVNAPFEPILHPSSRRLWWLGLSIFAGNAVFAWIWSVWLPQPYENLALRFIASALGLALMVPKINHDPDSLLAQRVFNIVFWLELPVFFTWMYLCNSASPVWLASTASMLLIYYLVTDWRLASLGTINGFLVSLIAFALAGPTVAPFPDGQIAVHAVVFAFT
;
A
#
# COMPACT_ATOMS: atom_id res chain seq x y z
N MET A 1 -53.91 -43.29 0.92
CA MET A 1 -53.46 -41.94 1.30
C MET A 1 -51.94 -41.75 1.02
N GLY A 2 -51.43 -42.14 -0.13
CA GLY A 2 -49.99 -42.17 -0.41
C GLY A 2 -49.48 -41.23 -1.52
N ASN A 3 -50.31 -40.51 -2.25
CA ASN A 3 -49.90 -39.90 -3.53
C ASN A 3 -49.73 -38.37 -3.50
N GLN A 4 -50.09 -37.70 -2.42
CA GLN A 4 -50.00 -36.23 -2.34
C GLN A 4 -48.61 -35.70 -1.93
N LYS A 5 -47.80 -36.49 -1.17
CA LYS A 5 -46.48 -36.08 -0.72
C LYS A 5 -45.41 -36.14 -1.81
N THR A 6 -45.59 -36.99 -2.81
CA THR A 6 -44.64 -37.19 -3.91
C THR A 6 -44.72 -36.05 -4.93
N THR A 7 -45.95 -35.57 -5.21
CA THR A 7 -46.19 -34.48 -6.17
C THR A 7 -45.66 -33.13 -5.65
N SER A 8 -45.76 -32.86 -4.36
CA SER A 8 -45.25 -31.62 -3.76
C SER A 8 -43.71 -31.56 -3.75
N ARG A 9 -43.02 -32.69 -3.55
CA ARG A 9 -41.55 -32.75 -3.64
C ARG A 9 -41.04 -32.52 -5.05
N LEU A 10 -41.68 -33.06 -6.06
CA LEU A 10 -41.30 -32.88 -7.47
C LEU A 10 -41.50 -31.45 -7.94
N LEU A 11 -42.58 -30.78 -7.50
CA LEU A 11 -42.82 -29.36 -7.78
C LEU A 11 -41.79 -28.44 -7.10
N TRP A 12 -41.34 -28.78 -5.90
CA TRP A 12 -40.34 -28.03 -5.16
C TRP A 12 -38.96 -28.15 -5.84
N ILE A 13 -38.54 -29.33 -6.26
CA ILE A 13 -37.30 -29.59 -6.99
C ILE A 13 -37.27 -28.82 -8.32
N ARG A 14 -38.38 -28.89 -9.10
CA ARG A 14 -38.48 -28.12 -10.36
C ARG A 14 -38.40 -26.60 -10.14
N ARG A 15 -38.93 -26.10 -9.04
CA ARG A 15 -38.85 -24.67 -8.71
C ARG A 15 -37.44 -24.23 -8.36
N ILE A 16 -36.67 -25.07 -7.68
CA ILE A 16 -35.24 -24.79 -7.37
C ILE A 16 -34.39 -24.86 -8.63
N GLU A 17 -34.64 -25.83 -9.51
CA GLU A 17 -33.90 -25.91 -10.78
C GLU A 17 -34.23 -24.74 -11.72
N ALA A 18 -35.48 -24.35 -11.80
CA ALA A 18 -35.88 -23.17 -12.58
C ALA A 18 -35.28 -21.87 -12.01
N SER A 19 -35.21 -21.73 -10.68
CA SER A 19 -34.56 -20.55 -10.05
C SER A 19 -33.06 -20.54 -10.27
N LYS A 20 -32.38 -21.69 -10.26
CA LYS A 20 -30.93 -21.81 -10.56
C LYS A 20 -30.65 -21.53 -12.04
N LEU A 21 -31.51 -21.96 -12.96
CA LEU A 21 -31.40 -21.67 -14.39
C LEU A 21 -31.65 -20.19 -14.68
N LEU A 22 -32.63 -19.57 -14.03
CA LEU A 22 -32.86 -18.12 -14.15
C LEU A 22 -31.72 -17.27 -13.56
N THR A 23 -31.10 -17.68 -12.45
CA THR A 23 -29.93 -17.03 -11.91
C THR A 23 -28.67 -17.30 -12.73
N ALA A 24 -28.53 -18.47 -13.36
CA ALA A 24 -27.41 -18.75 -14.27
C ALA A 24 -27.53 -17.96 -15.59
N THR A 25 -28.74 -17.85 -16.15
CA THR A 25 -28.94 -17.04 -17.38
C THR A 25 -28.85 -15.54 -17.13
N SER A 26 -29.15 -15.05 -15.92
CA SER A 26 -28.92 -13.64 -15.57
C SER A 26 -27.43 -13.31 -15.40
N LYS A 27 -26.61 -14.28 -14.98
CA LYS A 27 -25.14 -14.14 -14.95
C LYS A 27 -24.51 -14.20 -16.34
N PHE A 28 -25.18 -14.76 -17.34
CA PHE A 28 -24.71 -14.85 -18.72
C PHE A 28 -25.23 -13.73 -19.62
N ARG A 29 -25.92 -12.72 -19.09
CA ARG A 29 -26.01 -11.44 -19.77
C ARG A 29 -24.62 -10.79 -19.69
N PHE A 30 -23.77 -11.13 -20.63
CA PHE A 30 -22.65 -10.30 -21.07
C PHE A 30 -23.20 -8.98 -21.65
N GLY A 31 -23.86 -8.20 -20.81
CA GLY A 31 -23.87 -6.76 -20.99
C GLY A 31 -22.46 -6.33 -20.66
N VAL A 32 -21.66 -6.01 -21.67
CA VAL A 32 -20.43 -5.26 -21.51
C VAL A 32 -20.82 -4.00 -20.74
N LYS A 33 -20.76 -4.05 -19.40
CA LYS A 33 -20.83 -2.83 -18.58
C LYS A 33 -19.76 -1.94 -19.20
N PRO A 34 -20.08 -0.76 -19.71
CA PRO A 34 -19.06 0.05 -20.32
C PRO A 34 -17.90 0.15 -19.33
N LYS A 35 -16.67 -0.01 -19.80
CA LYS A 35 -15.44 0.00 -18.98
C LYS A 35 -15.43 1.14 -17.94
N LEU A 36 -16.08 2.26 -18.30
CA LEU A 36 -16.25 3.41 -17.41
C LEU A 36 -17.15 3.14 -16.18
N GLN A 37 -18.20 2.32 -16.31
CA GLN A 37 -19.07 2.00 -15.15
C GLN A 37 -18.36 1.05 -14.19
N TRP A 38 -17.61 0.08 -14.69
CA TRP A 38 -16.78 -0.77 -13.88
C TRP A 38 -15.71 0.05 -13.13
N LEU A 39 -14.99 0.94 -13.83
CA LEU A 39 -14.02 1.83 -13.19
C LEU A 39 -14.66 2.69 -12.10
N ARG A 40 -15.85 3.24 -12.34
CA ARG A 40 -16.56 4.03 -11.34
C ARG A 40 -16.95 3.19 -10.12
N GLU A 41 -17.47 1.99 -10.31
CA GLU A 41 -17.88 1.11 -9.23
C GLU A 41 -16.66 0.63 -8.42
N GLU A 42 -15.59 0.22 -9.07
CA GLU A 42 -14.40 -0.36 -8.43
C GLU A 42 -13.46 0.71 -7.85
N VAL A 43 -13.26 1.81 -8.57
CA VAL A 43 -12.28 2.84 -8.16
C VAL A 43 -12.90 3.92 -7.28
N VAL A 44 -14.14 4.34 -7.56
CA VAL A 44 -14.75 5.49 -6.88
C VAL A 44 -15.70 5.06 -5.77
N ASN A 45 -16.55 4.06 -6.01
CA ASN A 45 -17.64 3.71 -5.11
C ASN A 45 -17.30 2.59 -4.12
N ALA A 46 -16.30 1.75 -4.41
CA ALA A 46 -15.91 0.70 -3.48
C ALA A 46 -15.28 1.29 -2.22
N PRO A 47 -15.58 0.74 -1.03
CA PRO A 47 -14.95 1.19 0.21
C PRO A 47 -13.43 0.96 0.17
N PHE A 48 -12.67 1.82 0.85
CA PHE A 48 -11.24 1.62 1.00
C PHE A 48 -10.96 0.55 2.06
N GLU A 49 -10.02 -0.32 1.78
CA GLU A 49 -9.45 -1.27 2.74
C GLU A 49 -8.09 -0.73 3.23
N PRO A 50 -8.07 0.13 4.26
CA PRO A 50 -6.86 0.85 4.67
C PRO A 50 -5.77 -0.05 5.25
N ILE A 51 -6.14 -1.21 5.75
CA ILE A 51 -5.20 -2.23 6.25
C ILE A 51 -5.65 -3.59 5.75
N LEU A 52 -4.81 -4.26 4.97
CA LEU A 52 -5.08 -5.62 4.55
C LEU A 52 -4.86 -6.59 5.72
N HIS A 53 -5.91 -7.32 6.09
CA HIS A 53 -5.89 -8.30 7.19
C HIS A 53 -5.35 -7.73 8.51
N PRO A 54 -6.03 -6.75 9.12
CA PRO A 54 -5.59 -6.13 10.36
C PRO A 54 -5.52 -7.16 11.49
N SER A 55 -4.44 -7.14 12.27
CA SER A 55 -4.31 -7.91 13.50
C SER A 55 -3.28 -7.25 14.43
N SER A 56 -3.49 -7.37 15.75
CA SER A 56 -2.56 -6.86 16.76
C SER A 56 -1.14 -7.35 16.54
N ARG A 57 -0.99 -8.64 16.29
CA ARG A 57 0.31 -9.26 16.05
C ARG A 57 1.00 -8.71 14.81
N ARG A 58 0.24 -8.46 13.74
CA ARG A 58 0.76 -7.91 12.48
C ARG A 58 1.21 -6.47 12.65
N LEU A 59 0.39 -5.62 13.27
CA LEU A 59 0.76 -4.23 13.57
C LEU A 59 2.03 -4.15 14.42
N TRP A 60 2.14 -5.01 15.42
CA TRP A 60 3.32 -5.07 16.27
C TRP A 60 4.58 -5.44 15.49
N TRP A 61 4.53 -6.50 14.67
CA TRP A 61 5.67 -6.91 13.85
C TRP A 61 6.05 -5.87 12.79
N LEU A 62 5.07 -5.22 12.17
CA LEU A 62 5.33 -4.12 11.22
C LEU A 62 6.01 -2.95 11.94
N GLY A 63 5.51 -2.56 13.10
CA GLY A 63 6.12 -1.50 13.92
C GLY A 63 7.54 -1.84 14.32
N LEU A 64 7.79 -3.07 14.79
CA LEU A 64 9.14 -3.54 15.13
C LEU A 64 10.06 -3.54 13.90
N SER A 65 9.57 -3.99 12.75
CA SER A 65 10.35 -4.02 11.51
C SER A 65 10.74 -2.62 11.04
N ILE A 66 9.84 -1.64 11.14
CA ILE A 66 10.14 -0.24 10.84
C ILE A 66 11.18 0.29 11.83
N PHE A 67 10.96 0.09 13.14
CA PHE A 67 11.88 0.55 14.17
C PHE A 67 13.28 -0.04 14.01
N ALA A 68 13.40 -1.36 14.00
CA ALA A 68 14.67 -2.05 13.90
C ALA A 68 15.32 -1.86 12.51
N GLY A 69 14.52 -1.87 11.45
CA GLY A 69 15.00 -1.67 10.09
C GLY A 69 15.67 -0.31 9.91
N ASN A 70 15.04 0.77 10.35
CA ASN A 70 15.65 2.11 10.27
C ASN A 70 16.95 2.19 11.08
N ALA A 71 17.01 1.59 12.27
CA ALA A 71 18.23 1.58 13.09
C ALA A 71 19.36 0.79 12.41
N VAL A 72 19.07 -0.40 11.88
CA VAL A 72 20.04 -1.23 11.16
C VAL A 72 20.53 -0.53 9.89
N PHE A 73 19.62 0.04 9.10
CA PHE A 73 20.01 0.77 7.89
C PHE A 73 20.76 2.06 8.18
N ALA A 74 20.46 2.77 9.29
CA ALA A 74 21.27 3.91 9.72
C ALA A 74 22.73 3.51 9.90
N TRP A 75 22.96 2.36 10.55
CA TRP A 75 24.31 1.85 10.75
C TRP A 75 24.96 1.39 9.43
N ILE A 76 24.24 0.64 8.58
CA ILE A 76 24.75 0.18 7.27
C ILE A 76 25.14 1.37 6.40
N TRP A 77 24.27 2.37 6.25
CA TRP A 77 24.50 3.51 5.36
C TRP A 77 25.46 4.56 5.93
N SER A 78 25.74 4.52 7.23
CA SER A 78 26.72 5.41 7.84
C SER A 78 28.12 4.79 7.94
N VAL A 79 28.21 3.45 8.08
CA VAL A 79 29.47 2.77 8.41
C VAL A 79 29.94 1.82 7.31
N TRP A 80 29.06 0.94 6.81
CA TRP A 80 29.46 -0.10 5.85
C TRP A 80 29.44 0.34 4.40
N LEU A 81 28.39 1.06 4.02
CA LEU A 81 28.18 1.57 2.67
C LEU A 81 27.79 3.05 2.75
N PRO A 82 28.72 3.93 3.17
CA PRO A 82 28.42 5.34 3.39
C PRO A 82 27.75 5.95 2.17
N GLN A 83 26.58 6.53 2.40
CA GLN A 83 25.82 7.22 1.36
C GLN A 83 26.21 8.70 1.35
N PRO A 84 26.18 9.39 0.17
CA PRO A 84 26.46 10.82 0.09
C PRO A 84 25.58 11.65 1.03
N TYR A 85 24.32 11.25 1.18
CA TYR A 85 23.40 11.85 2.14
C TYR A 85 22.81 10.77 3.05
N GLU A 86 23.10 10.87 4.34
CA GLU A 86 22.45 10.13 5.40
C GLU A 86 22.16 11.08 6.56
N ASN A 87 20.92 11.07 7.05
CA ASN A 87 20.49 11.95 8.13
C ASN A 87 19.95 11.13 9.29
N LEU A 88 20.79 10.98 10.32
CA LEU A 88 20.47 10.20 11.50
C LEU A 88 19.23 10.73 12.25
N ALA A 89 19.01 12.05 12.26
CA ALA A 89 17.82 12.60 12.92
C ALA A 89 16.53 12.15 12.20
N LEU A 90 16.52 12.17 10.87
CA LEU A 90 15.38 11.64 10.10
C LEU A 90 15.20 10.13 10.31
N ARG A 91 16.31 9.37 10.42
CA ARG A 91 16.24 7.93 10.75
C ARG A 91 15.67 7.68 12.13
N PHE A 92 16.01 8.48 13.13
CA PHE A 92 15.43 8.35 14.47
C PHE A 92 13.94 8.68 14.46
N ILE A 93 13.52 9.71 13.71
CA ILE A 93 12.10 10.04 13.56
C ILE A 93 11.36 8.86 12.87
N ALA A 94 11.91 8.34 11.79
CA ALA A 94 11.39 7.18 11.06
C ALA A 94 11.29 5.95 11.99
N SER A 95 12.34 5.61 12.72
CA SER A 95 12.29 4.56 13.74
C SER A 95 11.17 4.79 14.76
N ALA A 96 11.03 6.02 15.26
CA ALA A 96 10.00 6.35 16.26
C ALA A 96 8.57 6.20 15.72
N LEU A 97 8.34 6.45 14.42
CA LEU A 97 7.05 6.21 13.78
C LEU A 97 6.65 4.73 13.86
N GLY A 98 7.60 3.80 13.72
CA GLY A 98 7.35 2.37 13.90
C GLY A 98 6.82 2.03 15.29
N LEU A 99 7.35 2.69 16.33
CA LEU A 99 6.86 2.47 17.70
C LEU A 99 5.39 2.87 17.89
N ALA A 100 4.87 3.82 17.10
CA ALA A 100 3.47 4.22 17.17
C ALA A 100 2.52 3.06 16.89
N LEU A 101 2.88 2.12 16.01
CA LEU A 101 2.09 0.92 15.71
C LEU A 101 2.12 -0.11 16.85
N MET A 102 3.12 -0.03 17.73
CA MET A 102 3.29 -0.95 18.87
C MET A 102 2.57 -0.46 20.13
N VAL A 103 2.08 0.79 20.14
CA VAL A 103 1.35 1.35 21.29
C VAL A 103 0.10 0.49 21.58
N PRO A 104 -0.12 0.02 22.82
CA PRO A 104 -1.24 -0.86 23.17
C PRO A 104 -2.60 -0.34 22.71
N LYS A 105 -2.85 0.97 22.83
CA LYS A 105 -4.11 1.61 22.40
C LYS A 105 -4.40 1.45 20.90
N ILE A 106 -3.37 1.31 20.07
CA ILE A 106 -3.47 1.16 18.63
C ILE A 106 -3.45 -0.32 18.25
N ASN A 107 -2.58 -1.07 18.90
CA ASN A 107 -2.33 -2.45 18.59
C ASN A 107 -3.44 -3.41 19.04
N HIS A 108 -4.11 -3.16 20.19
CA HIS A 108 -5.15 -4.05 20.73
C HIS A 108 -6.46 -4.01 19.94
N ASP A 109 -6.75 -2.89 19.27
CA ASP A 109 -7.95 -2.74 18.43
C ASP A 109 -7.53 -2.30 17.01
N PRO A 110 -7.03 -3.25 16.18
CA PRO A 110 -6.51 -2.95 14.85
C PRO A 110 -7.58 -2.49 13.86
N ASP A 111 -8.85 -2.79 14.12
CA ASP A 111 -10.00 -2.38 13.28
C ASP A 111 -10.48 -0.96 13.61
N SER A 112 -10.01 -0.37 14.69
CA SER A 112 -10.39 0.99 15.07
C SER A 112 -9.94 2.03 14.05
N LEU A 113 -10.73 3.09 13.87
CA LEU A 113 -10.36 4.22 13.03
C LEU A 113 -9.02 4.85 13.42
N LEU A 114 -8.68 4.83 14.70
CA LEU A 114 -7.40 5.33 15.18
C LEU A 114 -6.24 4.47 14.65
N ALA A 115 -6.33 3.15 14.80
CA ALA A 115 -5.31 2.23 14.31
C ALA A 115 -5.13 2.36 12.79
N GLN A 116 -6.22 2.42 12.05
CA GLN A 116 -6.20 2.58 10.59
C GLN A 116 -5.54 3.91 10.18
N ARG A 117 -5.88 5.02 10.82
CA ARG A 117 -5.28 6.34 10.54
C ARG A 117 -3.80 6.36 10.87
N VAL A 118 -3.40 5.84 12.04
CA VAL A 118 -2.00 5.78 12.43
C VAL A 118 -1.21 4.90 11.48
N PHE A 119 -1.73 3.73 11.12
CA PHE A 119 -1.12 2.85 10.13
C PHE A 119 -0.89 3.57 8.79
N ASN A 120 -1.93 4.17 8.23
CA ASN A 120 -1.82 4.86 6.94
C ASN A 120 -0.82 6.02 6.97
N ILE A 121 -0.82 6.81 8.05
CA ILE A 121 0.12 7.93 8.21
C ILE A 121 1.56 7.41 8.34
N VAL A 122 1.79 6.41 9.18
CA VAL A 122 3.13 5.82 9.38
C VAL A 122 3.66 5.25 8.07
N PHE A 123 2.87 4.42 7.39
CA PHE A 123 3.30 3.80 6.14
C PHE A 123 3.47 4.82 5.02
N TRP A 124 2.63 5.85 4.95
CA TRP A 124 2.78 6.92 3.98
C TRP A 124 4.06 7.75 4.22
N LEU A 125 4.36 8.08 5.48
CA LEU A 125 5.58 8.82 5.81
C LEU A 125 6.84 7.98 5.59
N GLU A 126 6.81 6.71 6.00
CA GLU A 126 7.95 5.80 5.91
C GLU A 126 8.27 5.40 4.46
N LEU A 127 7.27 5.01 3.69
CA LEU A 127 7.52 4.37 2.41
C LEU A 127 7.57 5.40 1.26
N PRO A 128 6.49 6.04 0.82
CA PRO A 128 6.61 6.97 -0.31
C PRO A 128 7.32 8.28 0.04
N VAL A 129 7.14 8.86 1.24
CA VAL A 129 7.76 10.16 1.54
C VAL A 129 9.23 10.01 1.86
N PHE A 130 9.58 9.22 2.88
CA PHE A 130 10.96 9.12 3.36
C PHE A 130 11.89 8.50 2.30
N PHE A 131 11.50 7.41 1.65
CA PHE A 131 12.37 6.80 0.63
C PHE A 131 12.51 7.67 -0.62
N THR A 132 11.48 8.38 -1.04
CA THR A 132 11.61 9.36 -2.13
C THR A 132 12.53 10.52 -1.74
N TRP A 133 12.41 11.04 -0.53
CA TRP A 133 13.34 12.04 -0.02
C TRP A 133 14.79 11.56 -0.07
N MET A 134 15.07 10.37 0.46
CA MET A 134 16.42 9.80 0.46
C MET A 134 16.93 9.53 -0.95
N TYR A 135 16.06 9.07 -1.86
CA TYR A 135 16.37 8.89 -3.27
C TYR A 135 16.80 10.19 -3.93
N LEU A 136 16.08 11.28 -3.71
CA LEU A 136 16.43 12.61 -4.26
C LEU A 136 17.72 13.14 -3.66
N CYS A 137 17.90 13.06 -2.34
CA CYS A 137 19.08 13.52 -1.64
C CYS A 137 20.36 12.74 -2.00
N ASN A 138 20.24 11.54 -2.53
CA ASN A 138 21.35 10.71 -3.00
C ASN A 138 21.48 10.68 -4.52
N SER A 139 21.08 11.74 -5.21
CA SER A 139 21.21 11.93 -6.68
C SER A 139 20.65 10.75 -7.48
N ALA A 140 19.53 10.20 -7.04
CA ALA A 140 18.87 9.05 -7.68
C ALA A 140 19.80 7.83 -7.88
N SER A 141 20.70 7.58 -6.94
CA SER A 141 21.63 6.46 -7.05
C SER A 141 20.91 5.10 -7.20
N PRO A 142 21.52 4.10 -7.85
CA PRO A 142 20.91 2.78 -8.06
C PRO A 142 20.48 2.09 -6.76
N VAL A 143 21.21 2.30 -5.67
CA VAL A 143 20.89 1.75 -4.34
C VAL A 143 19.57 2.31 -3.84
N TRP A 144 19.39 3.64 -3.93
CA TRP A 144 18.17 4.30 -3.51
C TRP A 144 17.02 4.11 -4.49
N LEU A 145 17.28 3.93 -5.78
CA LEU A 145 16.29 3.50 -6.75
C LEU A 145 15.69 2.14 -6.37
N ALA A 146 16.55 1.14 -6.15
CA ALA A 146 16.12 -0.19 -5.76
C ALA A 146 15.39 -0.20 -4.41
N SER A 147 15.88 0.58 -3.43
CA SER A 147 15.25 0.70 -2.11
C SER A 147 13.86 1.34 -2.22
N THR A 148 13.72 2.44 -2.96
CA THR A 148 12.43 3.12 -3.14
C THR A 148 11.44 2.24 -3.90
N ALA A 149 11.86 1.57 -4.97
CA ALA A 149 11.02 0.63 -5.71
C ALA A 149 10.54 -0.53 -4.81
N SER A 150 11.42 -1.13 -4.02
CA SER A 150 11.06 -2.19 -3.08
C SER A 150 10.07 -1.72 -2.01
N MET A 151 10.24 -0.50 -1.50
CA MET A 151 9.34 0.06 -0.50
C MET A 151 7.99 0.45 -1.07
N LEU A 152 7.93 0.91 -2.33
CA LEU A 152 6.65 1.10 -3.02
C LEU A 152 5.92 -0.22 -3.20
N LEU A 153 6.61 -1.28 -3.62
CA LEU A 153 6.01 -2.61 -3.71
C LEU A 153 5.43 -3.06 -2.36
N ILE A 154 6.17 -2.90 -1.25
CA ILE A 154 5.67 -3.21 0.09
C ILE A 154 4.43 -2.37 0.41
N TYR A 155 4.42 -1.08 0.05
CA TYR A 155 3.29 -0.19 0.29
C TYR A 155 2.02 -0.69 -0.40
N TYR A 156 2.12 -1.11 -1.67
CA TYR A 156 1.01 -1.72 -2.40
C TYR A 156 0.58 -3.08 -1.84
N LEU A 157 1.48 -3.84 -1.23
CA LEU A 157 1.16 -5.13 -0.62
C LEU A 157 0.45 -5.01 0.73
N VAL A 158 0.58 -3.89 1.44
CA VAL A 158 0.02 -3.72 2.79
C VAL A 158 -1.16 -2.76 2.87
N THR A 159 -1.43 -2.02 1.80
CA THR A 159 -2.55 -1.05 1.73
C THR A 159 -3.44 -1.31 0.53
N ASP A 160 -4.66 -0.74 0.54
CA ASP A 160 -5.53 -0.71 -0.64
C ASP A 160 -4.78 -0.03 -1.80
N TRP A 161 -4.79 -0.63 -2.98
CA TRP A 161 -4.04 -0.15 -4.15
C TRP A 161 -4.37 1.32 -4.52
N ARG A 162 -5.62 1.77 -4.27
CA ARG A 162 -6.04 3.17 -4.53
C ARG A 162 -5.39 4.13 -3.55
N LEU A 163 -5.37 3.75 -2.25
CA LEU A 163 -4.67 4.52 -1.23
C LEU A 163 -3.16 4.49 -1.46
N ALA A 164 -2.61 3.35 -1.87
CA ALA A 164 -1.21 3.23 -2.24
C ALA A 164 -0.86 4.14 -3.43
N SER A 165 -1.68 4.15 -4.48
CA SER A 165 -1.46 5.01 -5.66
C SER A 165 -1.54 6.50 -5.31
N LEU A 166 -2.59 6.91 -4.60
CA LEU A 166 -2.74 8.30 -4.15
C LEU A 166 -1.62 8.70 -3.18
N GLY A 167 -1.27 7.81 -2.25
CA GLY A 167 -0.19 8.02 -1.29
C GLY A 167 1.17 8.11 -1.96
N THR A 168 1.43 7.30 -2.97
CA THR A 168 2.66 7.35 -3.77
C THR A 168 2.77 8.69 -4.51
N ILE A 169 1.76 9.06 -5.28
CA ILE A 169 1.76 10.34 -6.01
C ILE A 169 1.96 11.51 -5.05
N ASN A 170 1.19 11.54 -3.96
CA ASN A 170 1.29 12.61 -2.97
C ASN A 170 2.63 12.59 -2.24
N GLY A 171 3.14 11.42 -1.87
CA GLY A 171 4.44 11.26 -1.22
C GLY A 171 5.61 11.74 -2.10
N PHE A 172 5.58 11.42 -3.40
CA PHE A 172 6.55 11.96 -4.36
C PHE A 172 6.47 13.49 -4.46
N LEU A 173 5.26 14.05 -4.60
CA LEU A 173 5.07 15.51 -4.67
C LEU A 173 5.57 16.21 -3.41
N VAL A 174 5.20 15.72 -2.24
CA VAL A 174 5.66 16.27 -0.95
C VAL A 174 7.17 16.21 -0.84
N SER A 175 7.79 15.08 -1.20
CA SER A 175 9.25 14.93 -1.16
C SER A 175 9.96 15.83 -2.17
N LEU A 176 9.42 15.99 -3.37
CA LEU A 176 9.96 16.91 -4.38
C LEU A 176 9.91 18.37 -3.90
N ILE A 177 8.77 18.79 -3.34
CA ILE A 177 8.61 20.15 -2.78
C ILE A 177 9.57 20.35 -1.62
N ALA A 178 9.63 19.40 -0.68
CA ALA A 178 10.54 19.46 0.45
C ALA A 178 12.01 19.53 -0.02
N PHE A 179 12.39 18.72 -1.01
CA PHE A 179 13.71 18.72 -1.59
C PHE A 179 14.06 20.05 -2.27
N ALA A 180 13.11 20.64 -3.00
CA ALA A 180 13.32 21.95 -3.63
C ALA A 180 13.49 23.09 -2.60
N LEU A 181 12.85 22.98 -1.43
CA LEU A 181 12.88 24.01 -0.39
C LEU A 181 14.04 23.84 0.60
N ALA A 182 14.41 22.62 0.93
CA ALA A 182 15.33 22.30 2.02
C ALA A 182 16.29 21.13 1.72
N GLY A 183 16.34 20.68 0.47
CA GLY A 183 17.24 19.60 0.06
C GLY A 183 18.71 20.02 0.10
N PRO A 184 19.63 19.07 0.28
CA PRO A 184 21.07 19.33 0.17
C PRO A 184 21.45 19.62 -1.28
N THR A 185 22.60 20.30 -1.46
CA THR A 185 23.21 20.39 -2.79
C THR A 185 23.71 19.01 -3.19
N VAL A 186 23.13 18.45 -4.24
CA VAL A 186 23.49 17.12 -4.73
C VAL A 186 24.11 17.20 -6.12
N ALA A 187 24.86 16.19 -6.52
CA ALA A 187 25.31 16.05 -7.88
C ALA A 187 24.12 16.01 -8.86
N PRO A 188 24.25 16.56 -10.07
CA PRO A 188 23.18 16.50 -11.06
C PRO A 188 22.78 15.05 -11.32
N PHE A 189 21.48 14.82 -11.55
CA PHE A 189 20.99 13.51 -11.93
C PHE A 189 21.68 13.07 -13.22
N PRO A 190 22.08 11.79 -13.30
CA PRO A 190 22.74 11.27 -14.50
C PRO A 190 21.86 11.43 -15.72
N ASP A 191 22.37 12.05 -16.78
CA ASP A 191 21.65 12.23 -18.04
C ASP A 191 21.21 10.88 -18.63
N GLY A 192 19.98 10.81 -19.11
CA GLY A 192 19.39 9.61 -19.73
C GLY A 192 18.87 8.54 -18.74
N GLN A 193 19.18 8.61 -17.46
CA GLN A 193 18.67 7.63 -16.48
C GLN A 193 17.23 7.94 -16.03
N ILE A 194 16.73 9.14 -16.21
CA ILE A 194 15.37 9.54 -15.79
C ILE A 194 14.33 8.62 -16.41
N ALA A 195 14.46 8.28 -17.70
CA ALA A 195 13.54 7.39 -18.40
C ALA A 195 13.57 5.96 -17.80
N VAL A 196 14.77 5.46 -17.50
CA VAL A 196 14.93 4.12 -16.87
C VAL A 196 14.29 4.10 -15.48
N HIS A 197 14.51 5.15 -14.69
CA HIS A 197 13.92 5.27 -13.35
C HIS A 197 12.40 5.39 -13.42
N ALA A 198 11.86 6.16 -14.36
CA ALA A 198 10.42 6.25 -14.57
C ALA A 198 9.81 4.89 -14.94
N VAL A 199 10.48 4.10 -15.79
CA VAL A 199 10.06 2.74 -16.12
C VAL A 199 10.08 1.86 -14.88
N VAL A 200 11.16 1.86 -14.09
CA VAL A 200 11.23 1.07 -12.84
C VAL A 200 10.05 1.42 -11.93
N PHE A 201 9.77 2.69 -11.68
CA PHE A 201 8.65 3.10 -10.82
C PHE A 201 7.27 2.81 -11.42
N ALA A 202 7.13 2.70 -12.73
CA ALA A 202 5.87 2.34 -13.36
C ALA A 202 5.54 0.83 -13.24
N PHE A 203 6.56 -0.01 -13.02
CA PHE A 203 6.40 -1.46 -12.91
C PHE A 203 6.53 -1.99 -11.46
N THR A 204 6.71 -1.12 -10.48
CA THR A 204 6.69 -1.47 -9.04
C THR A 204 5.36 -1.11 -8.40
#